data_424db3d699e76faa58f195695cc5031a
#
_entry.id   424db3d699e76faa58f195695cc5031a
#
_cell.length_a   1.000
_cell.length_b   1.000
_cell.length_c   1.000
_cell.angle_alpha   90.00
_cell.angle_beta   90.00
_cell.angle_gamma   90.00
#
_symmetry.space_group_name_H-M   'P 1'
#
loop_
_entity.id
_entity.type
_entity.pdbx_description
1 polymer ?
#
loop_
_entity_poly.entity_id
_entity_poly.type
_entity_poly.pdbx_seq_one_letter_code
_entity_poly.pdbx_strand_id
1 'polypeptide(L)'
;MKVYESIEQFKGAKNPAVTIGTFDGVHLGHQKIIQQLKEGAESIKGESVILTFYPHPRMVLFPDDEDLKLLNTEEEKKELLEKFGIEHLIVHHFTKKFSRITYTEYVRDILVNKIKTKKLIIGYNHHFGRNREGSFHQLKKLASVYGFELEKIAAQDINKIEISSTKIRKALSGGDIKTANKFL
;
A
#
# COMPACT_ATOMS: atom_id res chain seq x y z
N MET A 1 0.72 -8.98 -14.75
CA MET A 1 -0.10 -8.17 -13.81
C MET A 1 -1.15 -7.37 -14.58
N LYS A 2 -2.40 -7.28 -14.09
CA LYS A 2 -3.43 -6.38 -14.64
C LYS A 2 -3.35 -5.03 -13.93
N VAL A 3 -3.23 -3.95 -14.70
CA VAL A 3 -3.11 -2.58 -14.16
C VAL A 3 -4.38 -1.79 -14.45
N TYR A 4 -4.86 -1.04 -13.46
CA TYR A 4 -6.04 -0.19 -13.52
C TYR A 4 -5.68 1.22 -13.08
N GLU A 5 -6.04 2.22 -13.87
CA GLU A 5 -5.71 3.63 -13.64
C GLU A 5 -6.58 4.29 -12.55
N SER A 6 -7.61 3.59 -12.07
CA SER A 6 -8.45 4.05 -10.97
C SER A 6 -9.23 2.90 -10.33
N ILE A 7 -9.78 3.15 -9.13
CA ILE A 7 -10.69 2.22 -8.42
C ILE A 7 -11.94 1.94 -9.27
N GLU A 8 -12.43 2.92 -10.03
CA GLU A 8 -13.61 2.81 -10.86
C GLU A 8 -13.41 1.86 -12.06
N GLN A 9 -12.17 1.79 -12.57
CA GLN A 9 -11.80 0.88 -13.68
C GLN A 9 -11.56 -0.55 -13.23
N PHE A 10 -11.45 -0.79 -11.92
CA PHE A 10 -11.20 -2.14 -11.41
C PHE A 10 -12.37 -3.07 -11.72
N LYS A 11 -12.10 -4.11 -12.52
CA LYS A 11 -13.12 -5.05 -13.01
C LYS A 11 -13.43 -6.19 -12.04
N GLY A 12 -12.79 -6.20 -10.87
CA GLY A 12 -12.90 -7.24 -9.88
C GLY A 12 -11.76 -8.27 -9.94
N ALA A 13 -11.64 -9.03 -8.88
CA ALA A 13 -10.74 -10.16 -8.71
C ALA A 13 -11.48 -11.28 -7.96
N LYS A 14 -11.02 -12.51 -8.11
CA LYS A 14 -11.56 -13.64 -7.35
C LYS A 14 -11.09 -13.54 -5.90
N ASN A 15 -12.02 -13.52 -4.95
CA ASN A 15 -11.71 -13.44 -3.52
C ASN A 15 -10.55 -12.48 -3.20
N PRO A 16 -10.66 -11.16 -3.43
CA PRO A 16 -9.52 -10.27 -3.38
C PRO A 16 -8.84 -10.25 -2.01
N ALA A 17 -7.55 -10.61 -1.96
CA ALA A 17 -6.66 -10.24 -0.88
C ALA A 17 -6.03 -8.89 -1.24
N VAL A 18 -6.14 -7.92 -0.36
CA VAL A 18 -5.84 -6.52 -0.67
C VAL A 18 -4.77 -5.97 0.27
N THR A 19 -3.86 -5.18 -0.26
CA THR A 19 -3.02 -4.28 0.54
C THR A 19 -3.04 -2.88 -0.03
N ILE A 20 -2.71 -1.90 0.80
CA ILE A 20 -2.76 -0.48 0.44
C ILE A 20 -1.46 0.18 0.83
N GLY A 21 -0.86 0.93 -0.08
CA GLY A 21 0.38 1.65 0.19
C GLY A 21 0.92 2.40 -1.01
N THR A 22 1.90 3.25 -0.79
CA THR A 22 2.59 3.98 -1.86
C THR A 22 3.61 3.12 -2.59
N PHE A 23 4.16 2.12 -1.92
CA PHE A 23 5.17 1.19 -2.44
C PHE A 23 6.37 1.88 -3.10
N ASP A 24 6.73 3.07 -2.60
CA ASP A 24 7.85 3.84 -3.10
C ASP A 24 9.18 3.12 -2.78
N GLY A 25 9.91 2.71 -3.82
CA GLY A 25 11.15 1.94 -3.78
C GLY A 25 10.98 0.43 -3.63
N VAL A 26 9.77 -0.11 -3.46
CA VAL A 26 9.49 -1.56 -3.25
C VAL A 26 10.53 -2.26 -2.37
N HIS A 27 10.97 -1.54 -1.31
CA HIS A 27 12.02 -1.97 -0.39
C HIS A 27 11.66 -3.24 0.40
N LEU A 28 12.62 -3.85 1.10
CA LEU A 28 12.44 -5.12 1.82
C LEU A 28 11.20 -5.15 2.74
N GLY A 29 10.84 -4.01 3.36
CA GLY A 29 9.59 -3.91 4.12
C GLY A 29 8.34 -4.06 3.24
N HIS A 30 8.34 -3.49 2.03
CA HIS A 30 7.28 -3.68 1.05
C HIS A 30 7.25 -5.11 0.51
N GLN A 31 8.42 -5.69 0.23
CA GLN A 31 8.54 -7.08 -0.26
C GLN A 31 7.94 -8.07 0.75
N LYS A 32 8.13 -7.82 2.05
CA LYS A 32 7.48 -8.63 3.10
C LYS A 32 5.95 -8.51 3.07
N ILE A 33 5.42 -7.30 2.87
CA ILE A 33 3.98 -7.08 2.70
C ILE A 33 3.46 -7.82 1.45
N ILE A 34 4.19 -7.74 0.35
CA ILE A 34 3.86 -8.43 -0.91
C ILE A 34 3.83 -9.95 -0.71
N GLN A 35 4.82 -10.50 -0.02
CA GLN A 35 4.86 -11.93 0.29
C GLN A 35 3.62 -12.34 1.10
N GLN A 36 3.30 -11.64 2.18
CA GLN A 36 2.13 -11.92 3.01
C GLN A 36 0.82 -11.73 2.23
N LEU A 37 0.76 -10.77 1.31
CA LEU A 37 -0.37 -10.57 0.42
C LEU A 37 -0.61 -11.80 -0.46
N LYS A 38 0.43 -12.35 -1.06
CA LYS A 38 0.36 -13.56 -1.91
C LYS A 38 -0.07 -14.78 -1.08
N GLU A 39 0.59 -15.01 0.06
CA GLU A 39 0.22 -16.10 0.98
C GLU A 39 -1.24 -15.95 1.46
N GLY A 40 -1.66 -14.72 1.77
CA GLY A 40 -3.04 -14.39 2.12
C GLY A 40 -4.04 -14.67 0.99
N ALA A 41 -3.69 -14.33 -0.25
CA ALA A 41 -4.50 -14.63 -1.43
C ALA A 41 -4.64 -16.14 -1.64
N GLU A 42 -3.55 -16.89 -1.58
CA GLU A 42 -3.55 -18.35 -1.70
C GLU A 42 -4.43 -19.01 -0.63
N SER A 43 -4.34 -18.54 0.62
CA SER A 43 -5.11 -19.10 1.76
C SER A 43 -6.62 -19.04 1.57
N ILE A 44 -7.11 -18.04 0.83
CA ILE A 44 -8.54 -17.87 0.52
C ILE A 44 -8.89 -18.26 -0.92
N LYS A 45 -7.98 -18.91 -1.64
CA LYS A 45 -8.12 -19.25 -3.08
C LYS A 45 -8.51 -18.04 -3.91
N GLY A 46 -7.88 -16.91 -3.61
CA GLY A 46 -8.13 -15.59 -4.17
C GLY A 46 -6.98 -15.05 -5.02
N GLU A 47 -7.08 -13.79 -5.39
CA GLU A 47 -6.11 -13.05 -6.19
C GLU A 47 -5.57 -11.87 -5.38
N SER A 48 -4.28 -11.55 -5.60
CA SER A 48 -3.58 -10.45 -4.94
C SER A 48 -3.90 -9.10 -5.60
N VAL A 49 -4.27 -8.11 -4.79
CA VAL A 49 -4.61 -6.76 -5.24
C VAL A 49 -3.81 -5.73 -4.44
N ILE A 50 -3.06 -4.88 -5.12
CA ILE A 50 -2.45 -3.71 -4.52
C ILE A 50 -3.23 -2.46 -4.92
N LEU A 51 -3.65 -1.66 -3.94
CA LEU A 51 -4.13 -0.30 -4.15
C LEU A 51 -3.00 0.68 -3.83
N THR A 52 -2.51 1.38 -4.85
CA THR A 52 -1.50 2.43 -4.73
C THR A 52 -2.01 3.75 -5.26
N PHE A 53 -1.24 4.81 -5.07
CA PHE A 53 -1.67 6.17 -5.37
C PHE A 53 -0.65 6.90 -6.23
N TYR A 54 -1.16 7.69 -7.18
CA TYR A 54 -0.38 8.61 -7.98
C TYR A 54 -1.19 9.90 -8.23
N PRO A 55 -0.61 11.12 -8.06
CA PRO A 55 0.71 11.37 -7.47
C PRO A 55 0.85 10.84 -6.04
N HIS A 56 2.10 10.77 -5.55
CA HIS A 56 2.35 10.34 -4.18
C HIS A 56 1.57 11.25 -3.19
N PRO A 57 0.85 10.69 -2.19
CA PRO A 57 -0.01 11.47 -1.29
C PRO A 57 0.67 12.67 -0.64
N ARG A 58 1.95 12.55 -0.27
CA ARG A 58 2.70 13.66 0.34
C ARG A 58 2.87 14.84 -0.62
N MET A 59 3.06 14.60 -1.92
CA MET A 59 3.19 15.67 -2.93
C MET A 59 1.90 16.48 -3.08
N VAL A 60 0.74 15.83 -2.89
CA VAL A 60 -0.57 16.49 -3.00
C VAL A 60 -0.95 17.22 -1.71
N LEU A 61 -0.61 16.64 -0.56
CA LEU A 61 -0.96 17.19 0.75
C LEU A 61 -0.01 18.30 1.21
N PHE A 62 1.24 18.22 0.79
CA PHE A 62 2.31 19.16 1.13
C PHE A 62 3.03 19.60 -0.15
N PRO A 63 2.39 20.40 -1.02
CA PRO A 63 2.94 20.77 -2.32
C PRO A 63 4.21 21.64 -2.22
N ASP A 64 4.38 22.32 -1.10
CA ASP A 64 5.56 23.15 -0.83
C ASP A 64 6.77 22.34 -0.31
N ASP A 65 6.61 21.03 -0.12
CA ASP A 65 7.69 20.13 0.28
C ASP A 65 8.44 19.62 -0.97
N GLU A 66 9.32 20.47 -1.50
CA GLU A 66 10.12 20.17 -2.69
C GLU A 66 11.18 19.08 -2.47
N ASP A 67 11.44 18.70 -1.21
CA ASP A 67 12.47 17.71 -0.85
C ASP A 67 12.06 16.26 -1.08
N LEU A 68 10.80 15.99 -1.39
CA LEU A 68 10.34 14.63 -1.61
C LEU A 68 10.77 14.11 -2.99
N LYS A 69 11.89 13.40 -3.03
CA LYS A 69 12.34 12.64 -4.20
C LYS A 69 11.83 11.19 -4.07
N LEU A 70 11.08 10.74 -5.06
CA LEU A 70 10.61 9.36 -5.11
C LEU A 70 11.79 8.42 -5.41
N LEU A 71 11.74 7.19 -4.86
CA LEU A 71 12.79 6.19 -5.05
C LEU A 71 12.69 5.49 -6.41
N ASN A 72 11.51 5.51 -7.00
CA ASN A 72 11.25 4.93 -8.32
C ASN A 72 10.14 5.71 -9.03
N THR A 73 10.15 5.66 -10.35
CA THR A 73 9.05 6.15 -11.19
C THR A 73 7.82 5.24 -11.04
N GLU A 74 6.71 5.65 -11.63
CA GLU A 74 5.50 4.81 -11.65
C GLU A 74 5.70 3.55 -12.50
N GLU A 75 6.39 3.68 -13.63
CA GLU A 75 6.72 2.58 -14.53
C GLU A 75 7.61 1.55 -13.85
N GLU A 76 8.71 1.97 -13.23
CA GLU A 76 9.61 1.10 -12.47
C GLU A 76 8.88 0.38 -11.32
N LYS A 77 7.98 1.09 -10.64
CA LYS A 77 7.15 0.48 -9.59
C LYS A 77 6.24 -0.61 -10.14
N LYS A 78 5.59 -0.37 -11.30
CA LYS A 78 4.75 -1.37 -11.98
C LYS A 78 5.57 -2.60 -12.33
N GLU A 79 6.74 -2.42 -12.94
CA GLU A 79 7.65 -3.52 -13.30
C GLU A 79 8.10 -4.32 -12.08
N LEU A 80 8.49 -3.65 -11.00
CA LEU A 80 8.90 -4.32 -9.76
C LEU A 80 7.77 -5.15 -9.16
N LEU A 81 6.57 -4.59 -9.04
CA LEU A 81 5.41 -5.30 -8.50
C LEU A 81 5.01 -6.49 -9.38
N GLU A 82 5.13 -6.39 -10.69
CA GLU A 82 4.92 -7.49 -11.63
C GLU A 82 5.95 -8.61 -11.42
N LYS A 83 7.24 -8.28 -11.29
CA LYS A 83 8.31 -9.25 -10.98
C LYS A 83 8.08 -9.99 -9.66
N PHE A 84 7.48 -9.34 -8.67
CA PHE A 84 7.07 -9.98 -7.42
C PHE A 84 5.79 -10.83 -7.54
N GLY A 85 5.17 -10.89 -8.72
CA GLY A 85 4.04 -11.76 -9.01
C GLY A 85 2.70 -11.24 -8.50
N ILE A 86 2.51 -9.93 -8.41
CA ILE A 86 1.21 -9.33 -8.12
C ILE A 86 0.29 -9.50 -9.31
N GLU A 87 -0.98 -9.86 -9.06
CA GLU A 87 -1.95 -10.13 -10.12
C GLU A 87 -2.71 -8.87 -10.55
N HIS A 88 -3.05 -7.98 -9.59
CA HIS A 88 -3.81 -6.76 -9.84
C HIS A 88 -3.17 -5.56 -9.15
N LEU A 89 -2.97 -4.48 -9.90
CA LEU A 89 -2.49 -3.19 -9.42
C LEU A 89 -3.50 -2.10 -9.76
N ILE A 90 -4.04 -1.43 -8.74
CA ILE A 90 -4.90 -0.26 -8.90
C ILE A 90 -4.06 0.98 -8.56
N VAL A 91 -3.81 1.83 -9.56
CA VAL A 91 -3.11 3.11 -9.40
C VAL A 91 -4.17 4.21 -9.35
N HIS A 92 -4.64 4.54 -8.15
CA HIS A 92 -5.71 5.52 -8.00
C HIS A 92 -5.16 6.95 -7.95
N HIS A 93 -5.80 7.85 -8.69
CA HIS A 93 -5.40 9.26 -8.70
C HIS A 93 -5.67 9.90 -7.34
N PHE A 94 -4.58 10.26 -6.61
CA PHE A 94 -4.71 10.85 -5.29
C PHE A 94 -4.96 12.35 -5.38
N THR A 95 -6.06 12.81 -4.78
CA THR A 95 -6.47 14.21 -4.78
C THR A 95 -6.70 14.72 -3.36
N LYS A 96 -6.71 16.05 -3.17
CA LYS A 96 -7.15 16.66 -1.91
C LYS A 96 -8.58 16.25 -1.54
N LYS A 97 -9.47 16.04 -2.53
CA LYS A 97 -10.82 15.54 -2.30
C LYS A 97 -10.79 14.11 -1.76
N PHE A 98 -10.01 13.22 -2.38
CA PHE A 98 -9.85 11.84 -1.92
C PHE A 98 -9.28 11.76 -0.50
N SER A 99 -8.32 12.63 -0.14
CA SER A 99 -7.73 12.65 1.21
C SER A 99 -8.71 13.04 2.34
N ARG A 100 -9.88 13.59 1.99
CA ARG A 100 -10.92 14.00 2.94
C ARG A 100 -11.97 12.93 3.21
N ILE A 101 -11.90 11.78 2.54
CA ILE A 101 -12.80 10.64 2.78
C ILE A 101 -12.54 10.12 4.19
N THR A 102 -13.61 9.96 4.97
CA THR A 102 -13.51 9.39 6.32
C THR A 102 -13.06 7.94 6.27
N TYR A 103 -12.51 7.43 7.37
CA TYR A 103 -12.08 6.03 7.41
C TYR A 103 -13.24 5.05 7.19
N THR A 104 -14.44 5.42 7.62
CA THR A 104 -15.65 4.59 7.43
C THR A 104 -16.08 4.55 5.96
N GLU A 105 -16.13 5.69 5.29
CA GLU A 105 -16.42 5.79 3.85
C GLU A 105 -15.37 5.04 3.04
N TYR A 106 -14.08 5.20 3.39
CA TYR A 106 -12.99 4.51 2.72
C TYR A 106 -13.17 2.98 2.77
N VAL A 107 -13.48 2.44 3.95
CA VAL A 107 -13.69 0.99 4.10
C VAL A 107 -14.96 0.55 3.37
N ARG A 108 -16.09 1.22 3.62
CA ARG A 108 -17.39 0.84 3.03
C ARG A 108 -17.38 0.96 1.50
N ASP A 109 -17.01 2.13 0.98
CA ASP A 109 -17.24 2.44 -0.43
C ASP A 109 -16.11 1.90 -1.32
N ILE A 110 -14.87 1.91 -0.83
CA ILE A 110 -13.72 1.47 -1.62
C ILE A 110 -13.42 0.00 -1.38
N LEU A 111 -13.12 -0.39 -0.14
CA LEU A 111 -12.65 -1.75 0.13
C LEU A 111 -13.78 -2.78 -0.02
N VAL A 112 -14.98 -2.46 0.51
CA VAL A 112 -16.11 -3.40 0.51
C VAL A 112 -16.88 -3.33 -0.81
N ASN A 113 -17.38 -2.17 -1.17
CA ASN A 113 -18.31 -2.05 -2.30
C ASN A 113 -17.61 -2.14 -3.68
N LYS A 114 -16.44 -1.50 -3.83
CA LYS A 114 -15.73 -1.45 -5.12
C LYS A 114 -14.76 -2.62 -5.29
N ILE A 115 -13.83 -2.82 -4.33
CA ILE A 115 -12.81 -3.87 -4.44
C ILE A 115 -13.37 -5.23 -4.03
N LYS A 116 -14.41 -5.28 -3.19
CA LYS A 116 -15.02 -6.51 -2.65
C LYS A 116 -14.01 -7.34 -1.85
N THR A 117 -13.18 -6.66 -1.07
CA THR A 117 -12.12 -7.22 -0.26
C THR A 117 -12.60 -8.41 0.58
N LYS A 118 -11.90 -9.54 0.48
CA LYS A 118 -12.11 -10.72 1.34
C LYS A 118 -11.07 -10.81 2.44
N LYS A 119 -9.85 -10.38 2.17
CA LYS A 119 -8.77 -10.31 3.15
C LYS A 119 -7.99 -9.02 2.96
N LEU A 120 -7.78 -8.26 4.03
CA LEU A 120 -7.00 -7.03 4.03
C LEU A 120 -5.70 -7.23 4.81
N ILE A 121 -4.58 -7.03 4.17
CA ILE A 121 -3.25 -7.13 4.77
C ILE A 121 -2.66 -5.73 4.87
N ILE A 122 -2.27 -5.31 6.08
CA ILE A 122 -1.70 -3.97 6.31
C ILE A 122 -0.42 -4.02 7.13
N GLY A 123 0.48 -3.09 6.86
CA GLY A 123 1.67 -2.88 7.68
C GLY A 123 1.33 -2.36 9.08
N TYR A 124 2.26 -2.53 10.02
CA TYR A 124 2.08 -2.19 11.44
C TYR A 124 1.72 -0.71 11.71
N ASN A 125 2.20 0.21 10.87
CA ASN A 125 2.02 1.66 10.99
C ASN A 125 1.01 2.22 9.98
N HIS A 126 0.20 1.37 9.38
CA HIS A 126 -0.77 1.79 8.38
C HIS A 126 -1.87 2.66 9.00
N HIS A 127 -2.05 3.84 8.42
CA HIS A 127 -3.13 4.77 8.72
C HIS A 127 -3.78 5.23 7.43
N PHE A 128 -5.09 5.44 7.46
CA PHE A 128 -5.88 5.80 6.27
C PHE A 128 -7.05 6.71 6.65
N GLY A 129 -7.76 7.19 5.62
CA GLY A 129 -8.86 8.14 5.80
C GLY A 129 -8.38 9.55 6.16
N ARG A 130 -9.35 10.45 6.29
CA ARG A 130 -9.11 11.86 6.58
C ARG A 130 -8.25 12.03 7.84
N ASN A 131 -7.24 12.88 7.76
CA ASN A 131 -6.30 13.17 8.85
C ASN A 131 -5.63 11.90 9.45
N ARG A 132 -5.55 10.79 8.69
CA ARG A 132 -5.01 9.51 9.16
C ARG A 132 -5.75 8.93 10.37
N GLU A 133 -7.04 9.24 10.51
CA GLU A 133 -7.89 8.83 11.64
C GLU A 133 -8.13 7.31 11.72
N GLY A 134 -8.07 6.63 10.56
CA GLY A 134 -8.23 5.18 10.49
C GLY A 134 -6.99 4.44 11.00
N SER A 135 -7.16 3.62 12.01
CA SER A 135 -6.13 2.77 12.59
C SER A 135 -6.51 1.30 12.49
N PHE A 136 -5.58 0.41 12.89
CA PHE A 136 -5.85 -1.02 12.98
C PHE A 136 -7.08 -1.34 13.85
N HIS A 137 -7.28 -0.63 14.94
CA HIS A 137 -8.40 -0.86 15.85
C HIS A 137 -9.75 -0.57 15.18
N GLN A 138 -9.86 0.57 14.45
CA GLN A 138 -11.06 0.88 13.68
C GLN A 138 -11.28 -0.12 12.55
N LEU A 139 -10.21 -0.52 11.83
CA LEU A 139 -10.31 -1.56 10.80
C LEU A 139 -10.82 -2.88 11.35
N LYS A 140 -10.35 -3.31 12.52
CA LYS A 140 -10.78 -4.57 13.14
C LYS A 140 -12.29 -4.57 13.43
N LYS A 141 -12.84 -3.47 13.90
CA LYS A 141 -14.29 -3.30 14.10
C LYS A 141 -15.06 -3.40 12.78
N LEU A 142 -14.60 -2.67 11.75
CA LEU A 142 -15.27 -2.65 10.44
C LEU A 142 -15.10 -3.98 9.70
N ALA A 143 -13.97 -4.68 9.85
CA ALA A 143 -13.76 -6.01 9.29
C ALA A 143 -14.81 -7.01 9.81
N SER A 144 -15.10 -6.97 11.12
CA SER A 144 -16.16 -7.79 11.72
C SER A 144 -17.55 -7.44 11.18
N VAL A 145 -17.84 -6.13 10.96
CA VAL A 145 -19.13 -5.67 10.44
C VAL A 145 -19.34 -6.06 8.98
N TYR A 146 -18.29 -5.91 8.16
CA TYR A 146 -18.38 -6.16 6.71
C TYR A 146 -17.93 -7.54 6.25
N GLY A 147 -17.48 -8.39 7.17
CA GLY A 147 -17.19 -9.80 6.91
C GLY A 147 -15.94 -10.03 6.04
N PHE A 148 -14.86 -9.24 6.23
CA PHE A 148 -13.56 -9.51 5.64
C PHE A 148 -12.51 -9.83 6.70
N GLU A 149 -11.52 -10.64 6.33
CA GLU A 149 -10.39 -10.96 7.20
C GLU A 149 -9.42 -9.77 7.28
N LEU A 150 -8.85 -9.54 8.45
CA LEU A 150 -7.85 -8.49 8.66
C LEU A 150 -6.56 -9.07 9.25
N GLU A 151 -5.46 -8.87 8.57
CA GLU A 151 -4.12 -9.28 9.00
C GLU A 151 -3.20 -8.07 9.14
N LYS A 152 -2.48 -8.00 10.27
CA LYS A 152 -1.49 -6.96 10.54
C LYS A 152 -0.09 -7.56 10.51
N ILE A 153 0.74 -7.02 9.65
CA ILE A 153 2.15 -7.41 9.56
C ILE A 153 2.96 -6.60 10.56
N ALA A 154 3.80 -7.28 11.33
CA ALA A 154 4.74 -6.63 12.24
C ALA A 154 5.80 -5.80 11.47
N ALA A 155 6.46 -4.87 12.17
CA ALA A 155 7.56 -4.12 11.59
C ALA A 155 8.66 -5.06 11.08
N GLN A 156 9.12 -4.82 9.85
CA GLN A 156 10.25 -5.57 9.30
C GLN A 156 11.54 -4.82 9.60
N ASP A 157 12.41 -5.46 10.37
CA ASP A 157 13.69 -4.93 10.77
C ASP A 157 14.84 -5.63 10.05
N ILE A 158 15.87 -4.88 9.73
CA ILE A 158 17.20 -5.42 9.44
C ILE A 158 18.13 -4.93 10.54
N ASN A 159 18.71 -5.86 11.31
CA ASN A 159 19.60 -5.53 12.45
C ASN A 159 18.95 -4.54 13.44
N LYS A 160 17.67 -4.71 13.75
CA LYS A 160 16.87 -3.82 14.61
C LYS A 160 16.64 -2.41 14.05
N ILE A 161 16.91 -2.17 12.77
CA ILE A 161 16.62 -0.90 12.10
C ILE A 161 15.36 -1.07 11.26
N GLU A 162 14.32 -0.35 11.63
CA GLU A 162 13.07 -0.30 10.86
C GLU A 162 13.31 0.24 9.44
N ILE A 163 12.84 -0.48 8.42
CA ILE A 163 12.99 -0.11 7.02
C ILE A 163 11.85 0.81 6.58
N SER A 164 12.18 1.91 5.91
CA SER A 164 11.20 2.81 5.30
C SER A 164 11.80 3.60 4.14
N SER A 165 10.96 4.01 3.18
CA SER A 165 11.38 4.86 2.06
C SER A 165 12.06 6.16 2.53
N THR A 166 11.63 6.73 3.67
CA THR A 166 12.26 7.93 4.25
C THR A 166 13.71 7.67 4.66
N LYS A 167 13.99 6.52 5.30
CA LYS A 167 15.37 6.17 5.68
C LYS A 167 16.25 5.90 4.47
N ILE A 168 15.69 5.27 3.42
CA ILE A 168 16.41 5.05 2.16
C ILE A 168 16.75 6.36 1.50
N ARG A 169 15.78 7.28 1.37
CA ARG A 169 16.04 8.63 0.83
C ARG A 169 17.12 9.37 1.62
N LYS A 170 17.07 9.32 2.94
CA LYS A 170 18.10 9.94 3.80
C LYS A 170 19.48 9.34 3.56
N ALA A 171 19.58 8.02 3.43
CA ALA A 171 20.84 7.35 3.11
C ALA A 171 21.38 7.78 1.76
N LEU A 172 20.54 7.79 0.71
CA LEU A 172 20.91 8.23 -0.64
C LEU A 172 21.36 9.70 -0.66
N SER A 173 20.62 10.60 -0.02
CA SER A 173 20.97 12.02 0.06
C SER A 173 22.27 12.27 0.83
N GLY A 174 22.62 11.42 1.78
CA GLY A 174 23.87 11.46 2.52
C GLY A 174 25.03 10.69 1.86
N GLY A 175 24.83 10.10 0.67
CA GLY A 175 25.85 9.32 -0.04
C GLY A 175 26.07 7.91 0.53
N ASP A 176 25.28 7.46 1.49
CA ASP A 176 25.37 6.12 2.08
C ASP A 176 24.65 5.08 1.20
N ILE A 177 25.24 4.80 0.05
CA ILE A 177 24.73 3.84 -0.92
C ILE A 177 24.69 2.42 -0.32
N LYS A 178 25.63 2.09 0.57
CA LYS A 178 25.68 0.75 1.20
C LYS A 178 24.44 0.50 2.06
N THR A 179 24.01 1.46 2.86
CA THR A 179 22.78 1.35 3.65
C THR A 179 21.54 1.36 2.78
N ALA A 180 21.48 2.21 1.75
CA ALA A 180 20.36 2.24 0.83
C ALA A 180 20.15 0.87 0.14
N ASN A 181 21.21 0.28 -0.41
CA ASN A 181 21.16 -1.03 -1.06
C ASN A 181 20.81 -2.21 -0.13
N LYS A 182 21.06 -2.07 1.17
CA LYS A 182 20.64 -3.09 2.15
C LYS A 182 19.13 -3.07 2.42
N PHE A 183 18.47 -1.97 2.12
CA PHE A 183 17.04 -1.78 2.38
C PHE A 183 16.19 -2.03 1.12
N LEU A 184 16.76 -1.88 -0.06
CA LEU A 184 16.13 -2.18 -1.35
C LEU A 184 16.29 -3.67 -1.71
#